data_7906744a08c7374501f1d120201e51fa
#
_entry.id   7906744a08c7374501f1d120201e51fa
#
_cell.length_a   1.000
_cell.length_b   1.000
_cell.length_c   1.000
_cell.angle_alpha   90.00
_cell.angle_beta   90.00
_cell.angle_gamma   90.00
#
_symmetry.space_group_name_H-M   'P 1'
#
loop_
_entity.id
_entity.type
_entity.pdbx_description
1 polymer ?
#
loop_
_entity_poly.entity_id
_entity_poly.type
_entity_poly.pdbx_seq_one_letter_code
_entity_poly.pdbx_strand_id
1 'polypeptide(L)'
;MPAFNQDIFALAEENTFFRKEILTNEHSQVVLMSVEPGDDIGEEAHDVDQLLVFVSGTGEAILNGERSQVKAHSLVVVPAGTLHNFVSTGATPLKLFTVYSPPEEAPGTIHKTKAEAAAAEHH
;
A
#
# COMPACT_ATOMS: atom_id res chain seq x y z
N MET A 1 -21.27 -10.34 -9.40
CA MET A 1 -19.90 -9.79 -9.53
C MET A 1 -19.00 -10.81 -10.21
N PRO A 2 -18.34 -10.44 -11.31
CA PRO A 2 -17.30 -11.32 -11.84
C PRO A 2 -16.16 -11.44 -10.83
N ALA A 3 -15.61 -12.62 -10.73
CA ALA A 3 -14.46 -12.83 -9.88
C ALA A 3 -13.25 -12.08 -10.44
N PHE A 4 -12.44 -11.52 -9.56
CA PHE A 4 -11.20 -10.89 -9.95
C PHE A 4 -10.13 -11.99 -10.14
N ASN A 5 -9.53 -12.00 -11.32
CA ASN A 5 -8.45 -12.94 -11.63
C ASN A 5 -7.49 -12.27 -12.60
N GLN A 6 -6.47 -11.63 -12.05
CA GLN A 6 -5.49 -10.84 -12.81
C GLN A 6 -4.08 -11.19 -12.32
N ASP A 7 -3.10 -10.92 -13.16
CA ASP A 7 -1.70 -10.96 -12.74
C ASP A 7 -1.42 -9.75 -11.85
N ILE A 8 -1.59 -9.92 -10.55
CA ILE A 8 -1.49 -8.82 -9.58
C ILE A 8 -0.06 -8.25 -9.53
N PHE A 9 0.95 -9.08 -9.75
CA PHE A 9 2.33 -8.61 -9.76
C PHE A 9 2.58 -7.69 -10.95
N ALA A 10 2.06 -8.05 -12.14
CA ALA A 10 2.18 -7.20 -13.32
C ALA A 10 1.46 -5.88 -13.12
N LEU A 11 0.25 -5.91 -12.55
CA LEU A 11 -0.50 -4.68 -12.27
C LEU A 11 0.25 -3.76 -11.32
N ALA A 12 0.82 -4.31 -10.26
CA ALA A 12 1.59 -3.53 -9.28
C ALA A 12 2.87 -2.96 -9.89
N GLU A 13 3.58 -3.75 -10.71
CA GLU A 13 4.80 -3.31 -11.41
C GLU A 13 4.51 -2.12 -12.34
N GLU A 14 3.40 -2.18 -13.06
CA GLU A 14 3.02 -1.14 -14.02
C GLU A 14 2.47 0.11 -13.35
N ASN A 15 2.00 0.01 -12.12
CA ASN A 15 1.40 1.14 -11.42
C ASN A 15 2.44 2.20 -11.08
N THR A 16 2.16 3.45 -11.46
CA THR A 16 3.00 4.60 -11.12
C THR A 16 2.31 5.54 -10.13
N PHE A 17 1.06 5.27 -9.77
CA PHE A 17 0.30 6.13 -8.87
C PHE A 17 0.64 5.81 -7.42
N PHE A 18 0.64 6.82 -6.59
CA PHE A 18 0.87 6.63 -5.16
C PHE A 18 -0.14 5.65 -4.57
N ARG A 19 -1.42 5.81 -4.90
CA ARG A 19 -2.50 4.93 -4.41
C ARG A 19 -3.56 4.75 -5.49
N LYS A 20 -3.90 3.50 -5.79
CA LYS A 20 -4.93 3.18 -6.77
C LYS A 20 -5.74 1.98 -6.30
N GLU A 21 -6.98 2.24 -5.89
CA GLU A 21 -7.90 1.16 -5.54
C GLU A 21 -8.32 0.43 -6.81
N ILE A 22 -8.28 -0.90 -6.80
CA ILE A 22 -8.64 -1.70 -7.97
C ILE A 22 -9.80 -2.67 -7.73
N LEU A 23 -10.10 -2.99 -6.46
CA LEU A 23 -11.16 -3.93 -6.15
C LEU A 23 -11.64 -3.69 -4.73
N THR A 24 -12.96 -3.56 -4.56
CA THR A 24 -13.57 -3.49 -3.24
C THR A 24 -14.71 -4.48 -3.15
N ASN A 25 -14.61 -5.40 -2.20
CA ASN A 25 -15.66 -6.34 -1.84
C ASN A 25 -16.17 -5.99 -0.44
N GLU A 26 -17.16 -6.74 0.04
CA GLU A 26 -17.74 -6.50 1.37
C GLU A 26 -16.70 -6.65 2.48
N HIS A 27 -15.80 -7.63 2.39
CA HIS A 27 -14.86 -7.98 3.46
C HIS A 27 -13.40 -7.76 3.12
N SER A 28 -13.09 -7.29 1.91
CA SER A 28 -11.70 -7.09 1.50
C SER A 28 -11.59 -6.08 0.37
N GLN A 29 -10.42 -5.47 0.27
CA GLN A 29 -10.13 -4.46 -0.74
C GLN A 29 -8.68 -4.57 -1.18
N VAL A 30 -8.43 -4.41 -2.47
CA VAL A 30 -7.08 -4.44 -3.03
C VAL A 30 -6.71 -3.07 -3.58
N VAL A 31 -5.54 -2.58 -3.17
CA VAL A 31 -5.03 -1.27 -3.54
C VAL A 31 -3.58 -1.42 -4.01
N LEU A 32 -3.26 -0.76 -5.12
CA LEU A 32 -1.87 -0.68 -5.61
C LEU A 32 -1.22 0.58 -5.07
N MET A 33 0.07 0.49 -4.75
CA MET A 33 0.84 1.67 -4.33
C MET A 33 2.22 1.67 -4.96
N SER A 34 2.71 2.88 -5.24
CA SER A 34 4.08 3.12 -5.68
C SER A 34 4.63 4.29 -4.87
N VAL A 35 5.76 4.06 -4.19
CA VAL A 35 6.37 5.06 -3.31
C VAL A 35 7.70 5.47 -3.92
N GLU A 36 7.85 6.76 -4.22
CA GLU A 36 9.06 7.29 -4.85
C GLU A 36 10.29 7.06 -3.98
N PRO A 37 11.49 6.91 -4.59
CA PRO A 37 12.72 6.76 -3.83
C PRO A 37 12.90 7.89 -2.82
N GLY A 38 13.22 7.53 -1.58
CA GLY A 38 13.43 8.49 -0.50
C GLY A 38 12.16 8.98 0.17
N ASP A 39 11.00 8.61 -0.35
CA ASP A 39 9.72 9.01 0.25
C ASP A 39 9.14 7.88 1.10
N ASP A 40 8.03 8.14 1.76
CA ASP A 40 7.35 7.17 2.61
C ASP A 40 5.83 7.24 2.36
N ILE A 41 5.12 6.25 2.89
CA ILE A 41 3.65 6.26 2.83
C ILE A 41 3.08 7.27 3.83
N GLY A 42 3.73 7.45 4.95
CA GLY A 42 3.27 8.27 6.06
C GLY A 42 2.86 7.39 7.24
N GLU A 43 3.16 7.85 8.45
CA GLU A 43 2.81 7.10 9.66
C GLU A 43 1.31 7.14 9.88
N GLU A 44 0.71 5.97 10.05
CA GLU A 44 -0.74 5.85 10.26
C GLU A 44 -1.08 4.57 11.02
N ALA A 45 -2.32 4.52 11.52
CA ALA A 45 -2.90 3.33 12.12
C ALA A 45 -4.33 3.21 11.58
N HIS A 46 -4.74 2.01 11.22
CA HIS A 46 -6.07 1.75 10.69
C HIS A 46 -6.87 0.85 11.63
N ASP A 47 -8.18 0.92 11.55
CA ASP A 47 -9.08 0.05 12.30
C ASP A 47 -9.32 -1.29 11.61
N VAL A 48 -8.57 -1.57 10.56
CA VAL A 48 -8.68 -2.77 9.73
C VAL A 48 -7.35 -3.48 9.66
N ASP A 49 -7.36 -4.76 9.36
CA ASP A 49 -6.12 -5.49 9.09
C ASP A 49 -5.61 -5.11 7.70
N GLN A 50 -4.30 -5.03 7.57
CA GLN A 50 -3.66 -4.68 6.31
C GLN A 50 -2.54 -5.67 6.02
N LEU A 51 -2.56 -6.23 4.80
CA LEU A 51 -1.51 -7.10 4.32
C LEU A 51 -0.84 -6.38 3.15
N LEU A 52 0.49 -6.31 3.16
CA LEU A 52 1.24 -5.67 2.08
C LEU A 52 2.21 -6.67 1.47
N VAL A 53 2.14 -6.82 0.16
CA VAL A 53 3.07 -7.66 -0.60
C VAL A 53 3.90 -6.75 -1.49
N PHE A 54 5.21 -6.78 -1.31
CA PHE A 54 6.13 -5.92 -2.06
C PHE A 54 6.55 -6.63 -3.34
N VAL A 55 6.51 -5.89 -4.43
CA VAL A 55 6.69 -6.44 -5.78
C VAL A 55 8.06 -6.05 -6.35
N SER A 56 8.47 -4.81 -6.15
CA SER A 56 9.78 -4.33 -6.61
C SER A 56 10.26 -3.18 -5.74
N GLY A 57 11.56 -2.90 -5.83
CA GLY A 57 12.21 -1.92 -4.99
C GLY A 57 12.64 -2.50 -3.65
N THR A 58 13.20 -1.65 -2.81
CA THR A 58 13.61 -2.00 -1.45
C THR A 58 13.14 -0.91 -0.50
N GLY A 59 12.89 -1.30 0.73
CA GLY A 59 12.39 -0.35 1.69
C GLY A 59 12.52 -0.82 3.12
N GLU A 60 11.87 -0.09 4.00
CA GLU A 60 11.86 -0.37 5.42
C GLU A 60 10.44 -0.31 5.95
N ALA A 61 10.04 -1.33 6.69
CA ALA A 61 8.78 -1.35 7.42
C ALA A 61 9.06 -0.91 8.86
N ILE A 62 8.19 -0.04 9.38
CA ILE A 62 8.28 0.44 10.76
C ILE A 62 6.93 0.12 11.41
N LEU A 63 6.93 -0.85 12.34
CA LEU A 63 5.72 -1.30 13.02
C LEU A 63 5.88 -1.07 14.51
N ASN A 64 5.07 -0.17 15.08
CA ASN A 64 5.19 0.25 16.48
C ASN A 64 6.64 0.61 16.85
N GLY A 65 7.34 1.30 15.93
CA GLY A 65 8.72 1.73 16.12
C GLY A 65 9.77 0.69 15.76
N GLU A 66 9.40 -0.56 15.54
CA GLU A 66 10.35 -1.61 15.14
C GLU A 66 10.58 -1.59 13.63
N ARG A 67 11.85 -1.58 13.23
CA ARG A 67 12.25 -1.48 11.83
C ARG A 67 12.67 -2.83 11.28
N SER A 68 12.24 -3.12 10.05
CA SER A 68 12.68 -4.31 9.32
C SER A 68 12.75 -4.00 7.84
N GLN A 69 13.57 -4.74 7.10
CA GLN A 69 13.72 -4.52 5.68
C GLN A 69 12.61 -5.20 4.89
N VAL A 70 12.17 -4.55 3.80
CA VAL A 70 11.26 -5.13 2.83
C VAL A 70 11.89 -5.07 1.45
N LYS A 71 11.58 -6.06 0.62
CA LYS A 71 12.06 -6.17 -0.75
C LYS A 71 11.04 -6.98 -1.54
N ALA A 72 11.31 -7.21 -2.82
CA ALA A 72 10.43 -8.04 -3.65
C ALA A 72 10.15 -9.37 -2.96
N HIS A 73 8.89 -9.76 -2.95
CA HIS A 73 8.32 -10.97 -2.33
C HIS A 73 8.13 -10.90 -0.81
N SER A 74 8.48 -9.79 -0.15
CA SER A 74 8.18 -9.63 1.27
C SER A 74 6.68 -9.49 1.48
N LEU A 75 6.17 -10.12 2.53
CA LEU A 75 4.81 -9.91 3.04
C LEU A 75 4.92 -9.28 4.42
N VAL A 76 4.21 -8.18 4.62
CA VAL A 76 4.08 -7.57 5.95
C VAL A 76 2.61 -7.57 6.32
N VAL A 77 2.30 -8.05 7.51
CA VAL A 77 0.94 -8.04 8.07
C VAL A 77 0.88 -6.99 9.16
N VAL A 78 -0.04 -6.05 9.02
CA VAL A 78 -0.26 -4.97 9.98
C VAL A 78 -1.63 -5.19 10.61
N PRO A 79 -1.70 -5.75 11.82
CA PRO A 79 -2.99 -5.91 12.51
C PRO A 79 -3.65 -4.56 12.78
N ALA A 80 -4.98 -4.55 12.85
CA ALA A 80 -5.75 -3.36 13.18
C ALA A 80 -5.18 -2.68 14.43
N GLY A 81 -5.05 -1.35 14.38
CA GLY A 81 -4.56 -0.55 15.50
C GLY A 81 -3.05 -0.43 15.59
N THR A 82 -2.29 -1.09 14.72
CA THR A 82 -0.82 -1.03 14.75
C THR A 82 -0.33 0.24 14.07
N LEU A 83 0.45 1.05 14.78
CA LEU A 83 1.10 2.24 14.21
C LEU A 83 2.19 1.77 13.23
N HIS A 84 2.14 2.25 12.00
CA HIS A 84 3.04 1.75 10.96
C HIS A 84 3.40 2.81 9.92
N ASN A 85 4.54 2.58 9.26
CA ASN A 85 4.98 3.35 8.10
C ASN A 85 5.88 2.47 7.22
N PHE A 86 5.98 2.83 5.95
CA PHE A 86 6.84 2.15 4.99
C PHE A 86 7.63 3.19 4.22
N VAL A 87 8.95 3.02 4.16
CA VAL A 87 9.87 3.98 3.56
C VAL A 87 10.54 3.34 2.36
N SER A 88 10.59 4.06 1.24
CA SER A 88 11.30 3.62 0.03
C SER A 88 12.77 4.03 0.17
N THR A 89 13.66 3.05 0.29
CA THR A 89 15.09 3.31 0.55
C THR A 89 16.00 3.03 -0.65
N GLY A 90 15.48 2.43 -1.71
CA GLY A 90 16.27 2.09 -2.89
C GLY A 90 16.36 3.21 -3.90
N ALA A 91 16.99 2.91 -5.03
CA ALA A 91 17.13 3.85 -6.14
C ALA A 91 15.93 3.87 -7.07
N THR A 92 15.03 2.89 -6.94
CA THR A 92 13.80 2.77 -7.74
C THR A 92 12.59 2.82 -6.82
N PRO A 93 11.40 3.11 -7.38
CA PRO A 93 10.19 3.15 -6.55
C PRO A 93 9.92 1.82 -5.83
N LEU A 94 9.41 1.90 -4.62
CA LEU A 94 8.93 0.75 -3.87
C LEU A 94 7.50 0.48 -4.30
N LYS A 95 7.27 -0.65 -4.96
CA LYS A 95 5.95 -0.99 -5.51
C LYS A 95 5.36 -2.17 -4.79
N LEU A 96 4.06 -2.08 -4.53
CA LEU A 96 3.37 -3.08 -3.74
C LEU A 96 1.89 -3.14 -4.09
N PHE A 97 1.25 -4.22 -3.68
CA PHE A 97 -0.19 -4.22 -3.53
C PHE A 97 -0.53 -4.50 -2.07
N THR A 98 -1.62 -3.93 -1.63
CA THR A 98 -2.07 -4.11 -0.24
C THR A 98 -3.51 -4.58 -0.23
N VAL A 99 -3.83 -5.38 0.78
CA VAL A 99 -5.19 -5.89 1.01
C VAL A 99 -5.64 -5.36 2.37
N TYR A 100 -6.77 -4.65 2.37
CA TYR A 100 -7.43 -4.23 3.61
C TYR A 100 -8.59 -5.16 3.89
N SER A 101 -8.77 -5.54 5.13
CA SER A 101 -9.87 -6.40 5.55
C SER A 101 -10.42 -5.92 6.90
N PRO A 102 -11.61 -5.32 6.90
CA PRO A 102 -12.47 -4.93 5.78
C PRO A 102 -11.91 -3.73 4.99
N PRO A 103 -12.61 -3.26 3.94
CA PRO A 103 -12.13 -2.12 3.14
C PRO A 103 -11.84 -0.87 3.96
N GLU A 104 -10.75 -0.18 3.62
CA GLU A 104 -10.33 1.06 4.29
C GLU A 104 -10.58 2.28 3.40
N GLU A 105 -10.30 2.17 2.10
CA GLU A 105 -10.42 3.29 1.16
C GLU A 105 -11.78 3.30 0.48
N ALA A 106 -12.23 4.50 0.06
CA ALA A 106 -13.44 4.60 -0.75
C ALA A 106 -13.22 3.91 -2.09
N PRO A 107 -14.22 3.16 -2.61
CA PRO A 107 -14.11 2.58 -3.95
C PRO A 107 -13.82 3.66 -4.98
N GLY A 108 -12.93 3.38 -5.93
CA GLY A 108 -12.54 4.34 -6.96
C GLY A 108 -11.46 5.31 -6.54
N THR A 109 -10.90 5.18 -5.35
CA THR A 109 -9.83 6.07 -4.87
C THR A 109 -8.62 5.99 -5.78
N ILE A 110 -8.19 7.14 -6.31
CA ILE A 110 -6.97 7.28 -7.09
C ILE A 110 -6.25 8.53 -6.61
N HIS A 111 -5.04 8.36 -6.08
CA HIS A 111 -4.13 9.46 -5.76
C HIS A 111 -2.87 9.27 -6.60
N LYS A 112 -2.66 10.12 -7.59
CA LYS A 112 -1.50 9.99 -8.48
C LYS A 112 -0.21 10.26 -7.76
N THR A 113 -0.25 11.14 -6.75
CA THR A 113 0.91 11.54 -5.97
C THR A 113 0.60 11.48 -4.48
N LYS A 114 1.64 11.43 -3.67
CA LYS A 114 1.48 11.52 -2.22
C LYS A 114 0.84 12.84 -1.80
N ALA A 115 1.15 13.93 -2.52
CA ALA A 115 0.55 15.23 -2.25
C ALA A 115 -0.97 15.22 -2.44
N GLU A 116 -1.46 14.53 -3.48
CA GLU A 116 -2.91 14.37 -3.69
C GLU A 116 -3.56 13.59 -2.55
N ALA A 117 -2.90 12.54 -2.07
CA ALA A 117 -3.39 11.75 -0.95
C ALA A 117 -3.49 12.60 0.32
N ALA A 118 -2.45 13.39 0.61
CA ALA A 118 -2.42 14.28 1.77
C ALA A 118 -3.54 15.34 1.69
N ALA A 119 -3.76 15.91 0.50
CA ALA A 119 -4.82 16.89 0.28
C ALA A 119 -6.22 16.28 0.53
N ALA A 120 -6.42 15.02 0.14
CA ALA A 120 -7.69 14.33 0.34
C ALA A 120 -7.99 14.05 1.82
N GLU A 121 -6.95 13.91 2.65
CA GLU A 121 -7.09 13.64 4.08
C GLU A 121 -7.44 14.88 4.90
N HIS A 122 -7.36 16.06 4.32
CA HIS A 122 -7.62 17.34 5.01
C HIS A 122 -9.04 17.85 4.83
N HIS A 123 -9.97 17.00 4.44
CA HIS A 123 -11.39 17.35 4.28
C HIS A 123 -12.19 17.13 5.55
#